data_4efada10adb051b41b168badb827ff60
#
_entry.id   4efada10adb051b41b168badb827ff60
#
_cell.length_a   1.000
_cell.length_b   1.000
_cell.length_c   1.000
_cell.angle_alpha   90.00
_cell.angle_beta   90.00
_cell.angle_gamma   90.00
#
_symmetry.space_group_name_H-M   'P 1'
#
loop_
_entity.id
_entity.type
_entity.pdbx_description
1 polymer ?
#
loop_
_entity_poly.entity_id
_entity_poly.type
_entity_poly.pdbx_seq_one_letter_code
_entity_poly.pdbx_strand_id
1 'polypeptide(L)'
;MRGNNRDSCGIILRVNCNNVAFNLPIRYNTAMVQDSIRILQAQGHKATRPRKLVLEVLEETEKPLSPYDIQGVLRAKGKYLNHVTIYRILNLFCNLTLAHKMLSNGGFVKCSLNATEGCHRFMVCQHCGAIQEFADKELCQEENAFAEYLGFYTEHHLSEFSGLCSRCYGK
;
A
#
# COMPACT_ATOMS: atom_id res chain seq x y z
N MET A 1 -2.74 6.93 -49.20
CA MET A 1 -3.91 6.39 -48.49
C MET A 1 -3.38 5.84 -47.16
N ARG A 2 -3.57 6.61 -46.08
CA ARG A 2 -3.12 6.24 -44.72
C ARG A 2 -4.36 5.78 -43.94
N GLY A 3 -4.48 4.49 -43.69
CA GLY A 3 -5.54 3.91 -42.87
C GLY A 3 -5.25 4.11 -41.40
N ASN A 4 -6.06 4.95 -40.75
CA ASN A 4 -6.16 5.06 -39.29
C ASN A 4 -6.84 3.81 -38.74
N ASN A 5 -6.11 2.98 -38.06
CA ASN A 5 -6.69 1.91 -37.24
C ASN A 5 -6.73 2.42 -35.77
N ARG A 6 -7.80 3.13 -35.45
CA ARG A 6 -8.22 3.42 -34.06
C ARG A 6 -9.54 2.70 -33.89
N ASP A 7 -9.51 1.53 -33.31
CA ASP A 7 -10.69 0.94 -32.66
C ASP A 7 -10.26 -0.37 -32.01
N SER A 8 -10.04 -0.33 -30.73
CA SER A 8 -10.33 -1.39 -29.77
C SER A 8 -9.71 -1.10 -28.40
N CYS A 9 -10.32 -0.20 -27.67
CA CYS A 9 -10.35 -0.25 -26.22
C CYS A 9 -11.60 0.51 -25.76
N GLY A 10 -12.72 -0.16 -25.83
CA GLY A 10 -14.04 0.39 -25.51
C GLY A 10 -14.59 -0.17 -24.21
N ILE A 11 -13.93 0.07 -23.08
CA ILE A 11 -14.60 0.12 -21.76
C ILE A 11 -14.01 1.33 -21.06
N ILE A 12 -14.56 2.50 -21.36
CA ILE A 12 -14.32 3.69 -20.53
C ILE A 12 -15.27 3.59 -19.35
N LEU A 13 -14.79 3.04 -18.26
CA LEU A 13 -15.43 3.26 -16.95
C LEU A 13 -15.32 4.76 -16.67
N ARG A 14 -16.43 5.49 -16.82
CA ARG A 14 -16.53 6.88 -16.38
C ARG A 14 -16.58 6.91 -14.86
N VAL A 15 -15.42 6.85 -14.24
CA VAL A 15 -15.29 7.17 -12.82
C VAL A 15 -15.61 8.66 -12.69
N ASN A 16 -16.66 8.98 -11.95
CA ASN A 16 -17.05 10.36 -11.67
C ASN A 16 -16.03 10.98 -10.71
N CYS A 17 -15.01 11.65 -11.26
CA CYS A 17 -13.87 12.20 -10.52
C CYS A 17 -14.20 13.41 -9.62
N ASN A 18 -15.49 13.78 -9.46
CA ASN A 18 -15.88 15.00 -8.80
C ASN A 18 -16.01 14.94 -7.28
N ASN A 19 -15.74 13.80 -6.63
CA ASN A 19 -15.93 13.67 -5.18
C ASN A 19 -14.82 12.95 -4.41
N VAL A 20 -13.62 12.83 -4.96
CA VAL A 20 -12.48 12.37 -4.16
C VAL A 20 -11.77 13.59 -3.60
N ALA A 21 -12.04 13.92 -2.35
CA ALA A 21 -11.32 14.95 -1.61
C ALA A 21 -9.86 14.53 -1.40
N PHE A 22 -8.98 14.99 -2.29
CA PHE A 22 -7.53 14.82 -2.24
C PHE A 22 -6.87 15.68 -1.14
N ASN A 23 -7.49 15.80 0.03
CA ASN A 23 -6.97 16.68 1.09
C ASN A 23 -7.19 16.08 2.48
N LEU A 24 -6.47 14.98 2.78
CA LEU A 24 -6.18 14.69 4.17
C LEU A 24 -4.66 14.63 4.33
N PRO A 25 -4.06 15.56 5.08
CA PRO A 25 -2.70 15.35 5.57
C PRO A 25 -2.76 14.09 6.45
N ILE A 26 -2.00 13.07 6.09
CA ILE A 26 -1.79 11.91 6.95
C ILE A 26 -1.18 12.45 8.25
N ARG A 27 -2.02 12.59 9.28
CA ARG A 27 -1.56 12.98 10.61
C ARG A 27 -0.90 11.74 11.21
N TYR A 28 0.42 11.82 11.40
CA TYR A 28 1.16 10.88 12.24
C TYR A 28 0.47 10.80 13.60
N ASN A 29 -0.15 9.67 13.87
CA ASN A 29 -0.91 9.50 15.10
C ASN A 29 -0.35 8.29 15.86
N THR A 30 0.18 8.53 17.05
CA THR A 30 0.59 7.48 18.01
C THR A 30 -0.51 6.43 18.25
N ALA A 31 -1.78 6.78 18.03
CA ALA A 31 -2.90 5.87 18.07
C ALA A 31 -2.78 4.75 17.03
N MET A 32 -2.26 5.01 15.84
CA MET A 32 -2.16 4.02 14.76
C MET A 32 -1.13 2.91 15.03
N VAL A 33 0.01 3.24 15.69
CA VAL A 33 0.96 2.20 16.14
C VAL A 33 0.30 1.29 17.17
N GLN A 34 -0.50 1.85 18.08
CA GLN A 34 -1.21 1.06 19.09
C GLN A 34 -2.25 0.14 18.47
N ASP A 35 -2.96 0.58 17.43
CA ASP A 35 -3.92 -0.25 16.72
C ASP A 35 -3.23 -1.40 15.97
N SER A 36 -2.11 -1.13 15.30
CA SER A 36 -1.28 -2.18 14.69
C SER A 36 -0.77 -3.20 15.73
N ILE A 37 -0.40 -2.73 16.94
CA ILE A 37 -0.01 -3.62 18.04
C ILE A 37 -1.17 -4.48 18.52
N ARG A 38 -2.38 -3.91 18.62
CA ARG A 38 -3.58 -4.66 19.00
C ARG A 38 -3.92 -5.74 17.99
N ILE A 39 -3.87 -5.42 16.68
CA ILE A 39 -4.08 -6.39 15.60
C ILE A 39 -3.05 -7.52 15.71
N LEU A 40 -1.77 -7.20 15.88
CA LEU A 40 -0.70 -8.17 16.04
C LEU A 40 -0.97 -9.13 17.22
N GLN A 41 -1.41 -8.60 18.37
CA GLN A 41 -1.71 -9.38 19.58
C GLN A 41 -2.99 -10.20 19.41
N ALA A 42 -4.03 -9.67 18.78
CA ALA A 42 -5.27 -10.40 18.52
C ALA A 42 -5.05 -11.61 17.61
N GLN A 43 -4.05 -11.54 16.72
CA GLN A 43 -3.61 -12.65 15.86
C GLN A 43 -2.59 -13.59 16.55
N GLY A 44 -2.45 -13.54 17.87
CA GLY A 44 -1.58 -14.42 18.65
C GLY A 44 -0.09 -14.09 18.58
N HIS A 45 0.28 -12.94 18.02
CA HIS A 45 1.67 -12.55 17.88
C HIS A 45 2.12 -11.59 18.99
N LYS A 46 3.30 -11.85 19.59
CA LYS A 46 3.88 -10.94 20.60
C LYS A 46 4.35 -9.63 19.98
N ALA A 47 4.01 -8.50 20.58
CA ALA A 47 4.51 -7.17 20.22
C ALA A 47 5.93 -6.95 20.75
N THR A 48 6.90 -7.69 20.20
CA THR A 48 8.32 -7.60 20.61
C THR A 48 8.93 -6.24 20.26
N ARG A 49 10.00 -5.87 20.97
CA ARG A 49 10.73 -4.62 20.69
C ARG A 49 11.14 -4.47 19.22
N PRO A 50 11.72 -5.48 18.52
CA PRO A 50 12.02 -5.38 17.10
C PRO A 50 10.80 -5.07 16.23
N ARG A 51 9.65 -5.69 16.47
CA ARG A 51 8.40 -5.44 15.72
C ARG A 51 7.91 -4.02 15.91
N LYS A 52 7.93 -3.51 17.14
CA LYS A 52 7.55 -2.12 17.43
C LYS A 52 8.46 -1.13 16.70
N LEU A 53 9.77 -1.34 16.72
CA LEU A 53 10.73 -0.48 16.02
C LEU A 53 10.48 -0.43 14.51
N VAL A 54 10.15 -1.55 13.88
CA VAL A 54 9.83 -1.58 12.44
C VAL A 54 8.50 -0.87 12.16
N LEU A 55 7.47 -1.06 13.01
CA LEU A 55 6.21 -0.30 12.89
C LEU A 55 6.44 1.21 13.00
N GLU A 56 7.20 1.65 13.99
CA GLU A 56 7.52 3.07 14.20
C GLU A 56 8.18 3.68 12.95
N VAL A 57 9.12 2.97 12.32
CA VAL A 57 9.78 3.45 11.09
C VAL A 57 8.80 3.53 9.92
N LEU A 58 7.92 2.55 9.76
CA LEU A 58 6.91 2.57 8.70
C LEU A 58 5.88 3.68 8.91
N GLU A 59 5.56 4.06 10.16
CA GLU A 59 4.67 5.17 10.47
C GLU A 59 5.26 6.55 10.12
N GLU A 60 6.57 6.69 10.20
CA GLU A 60 7.28 7.95 9.99
C GLU A 60 7.50 8.28 8.50
N THR A 61 7.08 7.41 7.57
CA THR A 61 7.35 7.60 6.15
C THR A 61 6.12 7.42 5.30
N GLU A 62 6.00 8.26 4.28
CA GLU A 62 5.00 8.13 3.21
C GLU A 62 5.56 7.42 1.97
N LYS A 63 6.84 7.03 1.99
CA LYS A 63 7.53 6.39 0.87
C LYS A 63 7.77 4.91 1.16
N PRO A 64 7.78 4.06 0.13
CA PRO A 64 8.15 2.66 0.31
C PRO A 64 9.59 2.56 0.81
N LEU A 65 9.80 1.73 1.83
CA LEU A 65 11.12 1.46 2.38
C LEU A 65 11.52 0.01 2.13
N SER A 66 12.74 -0.19 1.67
CA SER A 66 13.37 -1.52 1.67
C SER A 66 13.80 -1.92 3.10
N PRO A 67 14.07 -3.21 3.37
CA PRO A 67 14.64 -3.64 4.64
C PRO A 67 15.97 -2.95 4.98
N TYR A 68 16.74 -2.56 3.98
CA TYR A 68 18.00 -1.82 4.16
C TYR A 68 17.77 -0.37 4.54
N ASP A 69 16.75 0.29 3.96
CA ASP A 69 16.37 1.65 4.33
C ASP A 69 15.89 1.70 5.79
N ILE A 70 15.03 0.75 6.19
CA ILE A 70 14.58 0.61 7.58
C ILE A 70 15.78 0.39 8.52
N GLN A 71 16.72 -0.47 8.14
CA GLN A 71 17.94 -0.69 8.91
C GLN A 71 18.74 0.61 9.06
N GLY A 72 18.87 1.39 7.98
CA GLY A 72 19.56 2.68 7.97
C GLY A 72 18.91 3.68 8.96
N VAL A 73 17.58 3.82 8.89
CA VAL A 73 16.80 4.69 9.78
C VAL A 73 16.98 4.26 11.25
N LEU A 74 16.87 2.97 11.54
CA LEU A 74 17.06 2.45 12.89
C LEU A 74 18.47 2.69 13.41
N ARG A 75 19.49 2.49 12.55
CA ARG A 75 20.90 2.76 12.92
C ARG A 75 21.14 4.24 13.25
N ALA A 76 20.55 5.15 12.48
CA ALA A 76 20.61 6.58 12.75
C ALA A 76 19.98 6.95 14.11
N LYS A 77 18.98 6.17 14.57
CA LYS A 77 18.34 6.30 15.89
C LYS A 77 19.07 5.51 17.01
N GLY A 78 20.28 4.99 16.76
CA GLY A 78 21.04 4.16 17.71
C GLY A 78 20.40 2.79 18.02
N LYS A 79 19.58 2.27 17.09
CA LYS A 79 18.94 0.95 17.19
C LYS A 79 19.55 0.00 16.16
N TYR A 80 19.74 -1.25 16.56
CA TYR A 80 20.40 -2.24 15.71
C TYR A 80 19.46 -3.43 15.46
N LEU A 81 19.05 -3.60 14.21
CA LEU A 81 18.40 -4.82 13.70
C LEU A 81 19.09 -5.19 12.38
N ASN A 82 19.31 -6.48 12.14
CA ASN A 82 19.80 -6.91 10.84
C ASN A 82 18.66 -6.96 9.82
N HIS A 83 19.00 -6.78 8.54
CA HIS A 83 18.02 -6.72 7.46
C HIS A 83 17.20 -8.01 7.30
N VAL A 84 17.74 -9.19 7.63
CA VAL A 84 17.02 -10.46 7.59
C VAL A 84 15.90 -10.49 8.63
N THR A 85 16.18 -9.99 9.84
CA THR A 85 15.16 -9.86 10.88
C THR A 85 14.08 -8.86 10.48
N ILE A 86 14.46 -7.71 9.90
CA ILE A 86 13.51 -6.72 9.40
C ILE A 86 12.64 -7.33 8.31
N TYR A 87 13.22 -8.03 7.34
CA TYR A 87 12.48 -8.70 6.26
C TYR A 87 11.46 -9.72 6.79
N ARG A 88 11.84 -10.54 7.78
CA ARG A 88 10.92 -11.48 8.43
C ARG A 88 9.76 -10.79 9.13
N ILE A 89 10.03 -9.64 9.78
CA ILE A 89 9.00 -8.83 10.42
C ILE A 89 8.06 -8.23 9.38
N LEU A 90 8.59 -7.67 8.29
CA LEU A 90 7.80 -7.10 7.19
C LEU A 90 6.90 -8.15 6.54
N ASN A 91 7.41 -9.35 6.28
CA ASN A 91 6.58 -10.45 5.77
C ASN A 91 5.44 -10.82 6.73
N LEU A 92 5.71 -10.88 8.03
CA LEU A 92 4.66 -11.08 9.02
C LEU A 92 3.63 -9.94 8.96
N PHE A 93 4.07 -8.69 8.83
CA PHE A 93 3.15 -7.56 8.74
C PHE A 93 2.31 -7.60 7.46
N CYS A 94 2.87 -8.01 6.33
CA CYS A 94 2.11 -8.23 5.11
C CYS A 94 1.04 -9.32 5.29
N ASN A 95 1.37 -10.44 5.91
CA ASN A 95 0.41 -11.53 6.19
C ASN A 95 -0.72 -11.09 7.13
N LEU A 96 -0.49 -10.08 7.96
CA LEU A 96 -1.48 -9.52 8.89
C LEU A 96 -2.14 -8.23 8.35
N THR A 97 -1.91 -7.87 7.11
CA THR A 97 -2.38 -6.63 6.48
C THR A 97 -2.01 -5.37 7.29
N LEU A 98 -0.88 -5.40 8.00
CA LEU A 98 -0.30 -4.25 8.69
C LEU A 98 0.65 -3.45 7.80
N ALA A 99 1.13 -4.07 6.72
CA ALA A 99 1.98 -3.47 5.71
C ALA A 99 1.70 -4.10 4.35
N HIS A 100 2.11 -3.42 3.28
CA HIS A 100 2.03 -3.92 1.91
C HIS A 100 3.39 -3.83 1.24
N LYS A 101 3.71 -4.85 0.44
CA LYS A 101 4.90 -4.82 -0.42
C LYS A 101 4.48 -4.24 -1.77
N MET A 102 5.11 -3.15 -2.18
CA MET A 102 4.84 -2.49 -3.45
C MET A 102 5.39 -3.31 -4.62
N LEU A 103 4.60 -3.41 -5.70
CA LEU A 103 4.97 -4.13 -6.92
C LEU A 103 6.04 -3.36 -7.71
N SER A 104 5.91 -2.05 -7.77
CA SER A 104 6.74 -1.15 -8.60
C SER A 104 8.20 -1.11 -8.19
N ASN A 105 8.51 -1.23 -6.89
CA ASN A 105 9.87 -1.07 -6.37
C ASN A 105 10.28 -2.08 -5.29
N GLY A 106 9.37 -2.99 -4.91
CA GLY A 106 9.61 -4.00 -3.88
C GLY A 106 9.76 -3.47 -2.45
N GLY A 107 9.58 -2.17 -2.25
CA GLY A 107 9.57 -1.54 -0.92
C GLY A 107 8.30 -1.87 -0.14
N PHE A 108 8.31 -1.55 1.14
CA PHE A 108 7.18 -1.79 2.04
C PHE A 108 6.61 -0.47 2.52
N VAL A 109 5.28 -0.40 2.56
CA VAL A 109 4.50 0.71 3.12
C VAL A 109 3.61 0.19 4.23
N LYS A 110 3.31 1.03 5.21
CA LYS A 110 2.30 0.69 6.22
C LYS A 110 0.92 0.66 5.57
N CYS A 111 0.07 -0.26 6.03
CA CYS A 111 -1.36 -0.22 5.72
C CYS A 111 -2.01 0.97 6.44
N SER A 112 -2.67 1.86 5.70
CA SER A 112 -3.38 3.02 6.21
C SER A 112 -4.88 2.78 6.40
N LEU A 113 -5.39 1.67 5.86
CA LEU A 113 -6.77 1.23 5.97
C LEU A 113 -6.90 0.14 7.03
N ASN A 114 -8.09 -0.02 7.59
CA ASN A 114 -8.36 -1.15 8.45
C ASN A 114 -8.45 -2.44 7.63
N ALA A 115 -7.89 -3.54 8.14
CA ALA A 115 -7.82 -4.86 7.48
C ALA A 115 -9.17 -5.45 7.03
N THR A 116 -10.30 -4.79 7.34
CA THR A 116 -11.66 -5.27 7.07
C THR A 116 -12.30 -4.69 5.80
N GLU A 117 -11.63 -3.78 5.10
CA GLU A 117 -12.27 -2.98 4.03
C GLU A 117 -12.02 -3.47 2.60
N GLY A 118 -11.65 -4.74 2.42
CA GLY A 118 -11.55 -5.32 1.08
C GLY A 118 -10.15 -5.27 0.48
N CYS A 119 -10.06 -5.23 -0.84
CA CYS A 119 -8.80 -5.29 -1.56
C CYS A 119 -8.10 -3.93 -1.57
N HIS A 120 -6.85 -3.92 -1.16
CA HIS A 120 -6.04 -2.70 -1.08
C HIS A 120 -5.45 -2.35 -2.45
N ARG A 121 -5.58 -1.09 -2.82
CA ARG A 121 -5.06 -0.52 -4.07
C ARG A 121 -4.22 0.70 -3.78
N PHE A 122 -3.24 0.95 -4.63
CA PHE A 122 -2.28 2.02 -4.45
C PHE A 122 -2.21 2.91 -5.69
N MET A 123 -2.21 4.22 -5.47
CA MET A 123 -1.84 5.23 -6.47
C MET A 123 -0.45 5.73 -6.14
N VAL A 124 0.48 5.62 -7.09
CA VAL A 124 1.89 5.99 -6.92
C VAL A 124 2.24 7.13 -7.85
N CYS A 125 2.65 8.26 -7.29
CA CYS A 125 3.10 9.39 -8.07
C CYS A 125 4.55 9.19 -8.53
N GLN A 126 4.76 9.11 -9.83
CA GLN A 126 6.09 8.90 -10.42
C GLN A 126 7.03 10.11 -10.22
N HIS A 127 6.48 11.31 -10.01
CA HIS A 127 7.29 12.52 -9.85
C HIS A 127 7.75 12.73 -8.40
N CYS A 128 6.85 12.68 -7.41
CA CYS A 128 7.20 12.98 -6.02
C CYS A 128 7.26 11.73 -5.11
N GLY A 129 6.91 10.55 -5.63
CA GLY A 129 6.90 9.30 -4.88
C GLY A 129 5.77 9.18 -3.86
N ALA A 130 4.82 10.13 -3.82
CA ALA A 130 3.68 10.04 -2.91
C ALA A 130 2.82 8.82 -3.24
N ILE A 131 2.36 8.14 -2.20
CA ILE A 131 1.51 6.96 -2.30
C ILE A 131 0.18 7.28 -1.62
N GLN A 132 -0.90 6.87 -2.25
CA GLN A 132 -2.22 6.88 -1.66
C GLN A 132 -2.80 5.47 -1.72
N GLU A 133 -3.17 4.95 -0.56
CA GLU A 133 -3.89 3.70 -0.42
C GLU A 133 -5.39 3.96 -0.43
N PHE A 134 -6.14 3.09 -1.10
CA PHE A 134 -7.60 3.11 -1.08
C PHE A 134 -8.16 1.69 -1.20
N ALA A 135 -9.38 1.50 -0.72
CA ALA A 135 -10.18 0.30 -0.92
C ALA A 135 -11.52 0.69 -1.53
N ASP A 136 -12.01 -0.13 -2.43
CA ASP A 136 -13.31 0.01 -3.08
C ASP A 136 -13.93 -1.37 -3.23
N LYS A 137 -15.06 -1.58 -2.56
CA LYS A 137 -15.73 -2.88 -2.53
C LYS A 137 -16.40 -3.22 -3.86
N GLU A 138 -16.97 -2.22 -4.55
CA GLU A 138 -17.64 -2.43 -5.82
C GLU A 138 -16.63 -2.82 -6.89
N LEU A 139 -15.54 -2.06 -6.98
CA LEU A 139 -14.44 -2.37 -7.89
C LEU A 139 -13.81 -3.75 -7.60
N CYS A 140 -13.70 -4.14 -6.33
CA CYS A 140 -13.22 -5.47 -5.94
C CYS A 140 -14.15 -6.58 -6.45
N GLN A 141 -15.46 -6.36 -6.37
CA GLN A 141 -16.45 -7.31 -6.88
C GLN A 141 -16.42 -7.42 -8.41
N GLU A 142 -16.28 -6.30 -9.12
CA GLU A 142 -16.18 -6.28 -10.58
C GLU A 142 -14.92 -7.02 -11.07
N GLU A 143 -13.77 -6.80 -10.44
CA GLU A 143 -12.51 -7.49 -10.77
C GLU A 143 -12.61 -9.01 -10.52
N ASN A 144 -13.22 -9.42 -9.41
CA ASN A 144 -13.44 -10.83 -9.11
C ASN A 144 -14.40 -11.49 -10.13
N ALA A 145 -15.52 -10.84 -10.44
CA ALA A 145 -16.46 -11.33 -11.44
C ALA A 145 -15.82 -11.47 -12.83
N PHE A 146 -14.96 -10.52 -13.20
CA PHE A 146 -14.21 -10.60 -14.45
C PHE A 146 -13.20 -11.74 -14.46
N ALA A 147 -12.47 -11.95 -13.35
CA ALA A 147 -11.55 -13.07 -13.22
C ALA A 147 -12.29 -14.42 -13.32
N GLU A 148 -13.43 -14.56 -12.62
CA GLU A 148 -14.27 -15.76 -12.69
C GLU A 148 -14.80 -16.02 -14.13
N TYR A 149 -15.21 -14.98 -14.84
CA TYR A 149 -15.60 -15.09 -16.25
C TYR A 149 -14.48 -15.66 -17.13
N LEU A 150 -13.21 -15.36 -16.78
CA LEU A 150 -12.03 -15.93 -17.45
C LEU A 150 -11.63 -17.32 -16.91
N GLY A 151 -12.39 -17.89 -15.98
CA GLY A 151 -12.09 -19.18 -15.34
C GLY A 151 -10.98 -19.11 -14.30
N PHE A 152 -10.71 -17.92 -13.74
CA PHE A 152 -9.68 -17.69 -12.72
C PHE A 152 -10.30 -17.28 -11.39
N TYR A 153 -9.99 -18.02 -10.33
CA TYR A 153 -10.48 -17.75 -8.97
C TYR A 153 -9.40 -17.04 -8.17
N THR A 154 -9.67 -15.77 -7.83
CA THR A 154 -8.73 -14.92 -7.10
C THR A 154 -8.81 -15.19 -5.60
N GLU A 155 -7.68 -15.46 -4.96
CA GLU A 155 -7.57 -15.49 -3.50
C GLU A 155 -7.21 -14.11 -2.94
N HIS A 156 -6.30 -13.41 -3.61
CA HIS A 156 -5.87 -12.05 -3.28
C HIS A 156 -5.58 -11.28 -4.55
N HIS A 157 -5.87 -9.99 -4.54
CA HIS A 157 -5.40 -9.11 -5.59
C HIS A 157 -4.84 -7.82 -5.01
N LEU A 158 -3.80 -7.32 -5.65
CA LEU A 158 -3.12 -6.07 -5.35
C LEU A 158 -2.98 -5.30 -6.64
N SER A 159 -3.44 -4.05 -6.65
CA SER A 159 -3.36 -3.18 -7.82
C SER A 159 -2.56 -1.93 -7.49
N GLU A 160 -1.63 -1.57 -8.37
CA GLU A 160 -0.89 -0.31 -8.32
C GLU A 160 -1.16 0.50 -9.58
N PHE A 161 -1.59 1.74 -9.38
CA PHE A 161 -1.77 2.72 -10.44
C PHE A 161 -0.61 3.71 -10.41
N SER A 162 0.08 3.86 -11.51
CA SER A 162 1.26 4.72 -11.65
C SER A 162 0.90 5.94 -12.48
N GLY A 163 1.22 7.15 -11.99
CA GLY A 163 0.86 8.40 -12.68
C GLY A 163 1.39 9.63 -11.96
N LEU A 164 0.69 10.75 -12.07
CA LEU A 164 1.02 11.99 -11.39
C LEU A 164 -0.10 12.36 -10.40
N CYS A 165 0.27 12.73 -9.18
CA CYS A 165 -0.69 13.28 -8.23
C CYS A 165 -1.11 14.70 -8.63
N SER A 166 -2.21 15.21 -8.04
CA SER A 166 -2.74 16.55 -8.35
C SER A 166 -1.73 17.66 -8.14
N ARG A 167 -0.77 17.51 -7.20
CA ARG A 167 0.30 18.50 -6.96
C ARG A 167 1.38 18.50 -8.06
N CYS A 168 1.54 17.39 -8.77
CA CYS A 168 2.56 17.22 -9.81
C CYS A 168 2.00 17.29 -11.23
N TYR A 169 0.69 17.13 -11.38
CA TYR A 169 0.01 17.22 -12.66
C TYR A 169 -0.06 18.67 -13.11
N GLY A 170 0.51 18.99 -14.26
CA GLY A 170 0.51 20.35 -14.83
C GLY A 170 1.67 21.24 -14.40
N LYS A 171 2.73 20.68 -13.76
CA LYS A 171 4.00 21.38 -13.51
C LYS A 171 4.99 21.15 -14.64
#